data_d32b2b9bceb1ac4681f2a040d8549e6c
#
_entry.id   d32b2b9bceb1ac4681f2a040d8549e6c
#
_cell.length_a   1.000
_cell.length_b   1.000
_cell.length_c   1.000
_cell.angle_alpha   90.00
_cell.angle_beta   90.00
_cell.angle_gamma   90.00
#
_symmetry.space_group_name_H-M   'P 1'
#
loop_
_entity.id
_entity.type
_entity.pdbx_description
1 polymer ?
#
loop_
_entity_poly.entity_id
_entity_poly.type
_entity_poly.pdbx_seq_one_letter_code
_entity_poly.pdbx_strand_id
1 'polypeptide(L)'
;MDLWPWYLLYLITVVMPTCPGEAGEGYTQVTTNGEEGCVSPWQFMSSSNIYLIKSNMSYGNITCIKARTSAKDQNTQTLSHVVYVMLNSQKWFAMNATYNPLTKDANGTATAFTSVDGNVTTNYTFALLDTYYAIVRKEKGSSFEDLRESCELWVNDEYFRPDCTAKKLRCEENFCKMCEPKREMSYDCYNCTKPQ
;
A
#
# COMPACT_ATOMS: atom_id res chain seq x y z
N MET A 1 -20.36 -55.10 19.68
CA MET A 1 -21.24 -53.98 19.25
C MET A 1 -20.48 -52.73 19.47
N ASP A 2 -19.68 -52.34 18.47
CA ASP A 2 -18.73 -51.22 18.57
C ASP A 2 -19.31 -50.03 17.84
N LEU A 3 -19.65 -49.01 18.60
CA LEU A 3 -20.12 -47.73 18.11
C LEU A 3 -18.89 -46.84 17.91
N TRP A 4 -18.46 -46.65 16.66
CA TRP A 4 -17.40 -45.76 16.27
C TRP A 4 -17.98 -44.33 16.13
N PRO A 5 -17.47 -43.32 16.85
CA PRO A 5 -17.93 -41.93 16.66
C PRO A 5 -17.25 -41.36 15.45
N TRP A 6 -18.05 -40.88 14.52
CA TRP A 6 -17.64 -40.10 13.33
C TRP A 6 -17.16 -38.72 13.77
N TYR A 7 -15.85 -38.54 13.87
CA TYR A 7 -15.27 -37.19 13.95
C TYR A 7 -15.31 -36.59 12.55
N LEU A 8 -16.28 -35.72 12.31
CA LEU A 8 -16.30 -34.78 11.20
C LEU A 8 -15.18 -33.76 11.41
N LEU A 9 -14.04 -33.99 10.79
CA LEU A 9 -13.01 -33.00 10.58
C LEU A 9 -13.56 -31.94 9.64
N TYR A 10 -14.08 -30.85 10.20
CA TYR A 10 -14.29 -29.62 9.46
C TYR A 10 -12.92 -29.05 9.09
N LEU A 11 -12.43 -29.39 7.90
CA LEU A 11 -11.38 -28.66 7.24
C LEU A 11 -11.93 -27.29 6.86
N ILE A 12 -11.72 -26.30 7.72
CA ILE A 12 -11.88 -24.91 7.37
C ILE A 12 -10.76 -24.58 6.38
N THR A 13 -11.03 -24.77 5.10
CA THR A 13 -10.19 -24.22 4.05
C THR A 13 -10.36 -22.70 4.12
N VAL A 14 -9.38 -22.02 4.69
CA VAL A 14 -9.26 -20.57 4.54
C VAL A 14 -8.95 -20.33 3.07
N VAL A 15 -10.00 -20.09 2.29
CA VAL A 15 -9.87 -19.62 0.91
C VAL A 15 -9.37 -18.19 1.02
N MET A 16 -8.08 -17.97 0.80
CA MET A 16 -7.58 -16.62 0.58
C MET A 16 -8.26 -16.09 -0.68
N PRO A 17 -8.86 -14.89 -0.64
CA PRO A 17 -9.46 -14.31 -1.84
C PRO A 17 -8.35 -14.08 -2.87
N THR A 18 -8.36 -14.88 -3.94
CA THR A 18 -7.59 -14.61 -5.15
C THR A 18 -8.39 -13.62 -5.99
N CYS A 19 -7.72 -12.65 -6.61
CA CYS A 19 -8.38 -11.70 -7.49
C CYS A 19 -9.12 -12.44 -8.62
N PRO A 20 -10.45 -12.32 -8.73
CA PRO A 20 -11.17 -12.87 -9.87
C PRO A 20 -10.76 -12.08 -11.12
N GLY A 21 -10.28 -12.78 -12.17
CA GLY A 21 -9.92 -12.15 -13.42
C GLY A 21 -11.18 -11.84 -14.23
N GLU A 22 -11.66 -10.60 -14.23
CA GLU A 22 -12.59 -10.05 -15.19
C GLU A 22 -12.14 -8.64 -15.62
N ALA A 23 -12.01 -8.47 -16.94
CA ALA A 23 -11.65 -7.20 -17.57
C ALA A 23 -12.88 -6.27 -17.60
N GLY A 24 -12.72 -5.05 -17.15
CA GLY A 24 -13.74 -4.01 -17.22
C GLY A 24 -13.15 -2.60 -17.24
N GLU A 25 -13.37 -1.89 -18.32
CA GLU A 25 -12.94 -0.51 -18.56
C GLU A 25 -13.68 0.49 -17.66
N GLY A 26 -12.98 1.52 -17.19
CA GLY A 26 -13.58 2.75 -16.67
C GLY A 26 -13.14 3.15 -15.28
N TYR A 27 -12.19 4.10 -15.22
CA TYR A 27 -11.77 4.73 -13.96
C TYR A 27 -12.83 5.72 -13.47
N THR A 28 -13.61 5.30 -12.49
CA THR A 28 -14.47 6.22 -11.73
C THR A 28 -13.84 6.44 -10.36
N GLN A 29 -13.58 7.70 -10.01
CA GLN A 29 -13.29 8.05 -8.62
C GLN A 29 -14.47 7.59 -7.76
N VAL A 30 -14.27 6.58 -6.94
CA VAL A 30 -15.27 6.14 -5.99
C VAL A 30 -15.22 7.09 -4.80
N THR A 31 -16.04 8.15 -4.87
CA THR A 31 -16.43 8.91 -3.69
C THR A 31 -17.27 7.99 -2.80
N THR A 32 -16.70 7.53 -1.70
CA THR A 32 -17.47 6.81 -0.67
C THR A 32 -18.41 7.80 -0.01
N ASN A 33 -19.72 7.65 -0.25
CA ASN A 33 -20.78 8.29 0.51
C ASN A 33 -20.80 7.72 1.94
N GLY A 34 -20.15 8.40 2.86
CA GLY A 34 -20.15 8.15 4.30
C GLY A 34 -19.32 9.24 4.95
N GLU A 35 -19.86 9.93 5.92
CA GLU A 35 -19.31 11.06 6.69
C GLU A 35 -18.08 10.67 7.56
N GLU A 36 -17.04 10.11 6.95
CA GLU A 36 -15.69 10.09 7.52
C GLU A 36 -14.85 10.98 6.62
N GLY A 37 -14.27 12.05 7.18
CA GLY A 37 -13.60 13.12 6.46
C GLY A 37 -12.66 12.61 5.37
N CYS A 38 -12.77 13.17 4.17
CA CYS A 38 -11.92 12.83 3.04
C CYS A 38 -10.45 12.96 3.42
N VAL A 39 -9.74 11.84 3.54
CA VAL A 39 -8.30 11.82 3.79
C VAL A 39 -7.58 12.25 2.52
N SER A 40 -6.69 13.24 2.62
CA SER A 40 -5.86 13.62 1.48
C SER A 40 -4.62 12.73 1.36
N PRO A 41 -4.01 12.62 0.15
CA PRO A 41 -2.71 11.97 -0.02
C PRO A 41 -1.64 12.49 0.94
N TRP A 42 -1.65 13.80 1.20
CA TRP A 42 -0.77 14.43 2.18
C TRP A 42 -0.98 13.88 3.60
N GLN A 43 -2.24 13.77 4.04
CA GLN A 43 -2.54 13.24 5.38
C GLN A 43 -2.12 11.78 5.52
N PHE A 44 -2.42 10.94 4.50
CA PHE A 44 -2.01 9.54 4.50
C PHE A 44 -0.48 9.38 4.55
N MET A 45 0.24 10.07 3.65
CA MET A 45 1.70 10.03 3.58
C MET A 45 2.36 10.60 4.85
N SER A 46 1.69 11.53 5.55
CA SER A 46 2.16 12.12 6.83
C SER A 46 1.90 11.25 8.04
N SER A 47 1.31 10.06 7.90
CA SER A 47 1.14 9.08 8.98
C SER A 47 2.49 8.73 9.61
N SER A 48 2.49 8.36 10.90
CA SER A 48 3.73 8.01 11.61
C SER A 48 4.48 6.89 10.92
N ASN A 49 3.76 5.84 10.52
CA ASN A 49 4.29 4.75 9.71
C ASN A 49 3.28 4.36 8.63
N ILE A 50 3.81 3.96 7.48
CA ILE A 50 3.06 3.28 6.43
C ILE A 50 3.80 2.01 6.00
N TYR A 51 3.07 0.98 5.59
CA TYR A 51 3.58 -0.36 5.30
C TYR A 51 3.06 -0.84 3.95
N LEU A 52 3.95 -1.37 3.12
CA LEU A 52 3.55 -2.07 1.91
C LEU A 52 3.02 -3.46 2.29
N ILE A 53 1.81 -3.81 1.86
CA ILE A 53 1.24 -5.14 2.09
C ILE A 53 1.02 -5.94 0.81
N LYS A 54 0.76 -5.29 -0.32
CA LYS A 54 0.61 -5.94 -1.63
C LYS A 54 1.19 -5.09 -2.76
N SER A 55 1.68 -5.76 -3.80
CA SER A 55 2.13 -5.14 -5.04
C SER A 55 1.87 -6.08 -6.22
N ASN A 56 1.58 -5.52 -7.40
CA ASN A 56 1.55 -6.27 -8.65
C ASN A 56 2.96 -6.51 -9.24
N MET A 57 3.99 -5.95 -8.59
CA MET A 57 5.40 -6.11 -8.96
C MET A 57 6.18 -6.78 -7.83
N SER A 58 7.06 -7.71 -8.18
CA SER A 58 7.98 -8.33 -7.22
C SER A 58 9.20 -7.44 -6.98
N TYR A 59 9.52 -7.21 -5.70
CA TYR A 59 10.75 -6.55 -5.27
C TYR A 59 11.88 -7.54 -4.88
N GLY A 60 11.86 -8.72 -5.50
CA GLY A 60 12.92 -9.73 -5.32
C GLY A 60 12.93 -10.30 -3.90
N ASN A 61 14.09 -10.19 -3.22
CA ASN A 61 14.31 -10.80 -1.90
C ASN A 61 13.78 -9.96 -0.73
N ILE A 62 12.81 -9.07 -0.95
CA ILE A 62 12.23 -8.21 0.07
C ILE A 62 11.01 -8.89 0.69
N THR A 63 10.96 -8.97 2.02
CA THR A 63 9.80 -9.48 2.78
C THR A 63 8.96 -8.38 3.39
N CYS A 64 9.55 -7.22 3.67
CA CYS A 64 8.89 -6.12 4.35
C CYS A 64 9.40 -4.77 3.85
N ILE A 65 8.49 -3.82 3.66
CA ILE A 65 8.81 -2.40 3.44
C ILE A 65 7.95 -1.57 4.38
N LYS A 66 8.63 -0.76 5.20
CA LYS A 66 8.02 0.20 6.14
C LYS A 66 8.61 1.57 5.88
N ALA A 67 7.77 2.59 5.76
CA ALA A 67 8.21 3.97 5.71
C ALA A 67 7.73 4.72 6.95
N ARG A 68 8.67 5.36 7.65
CA ARG A 68 8.40 6.18 8.84
C ARG A 68 8.62 7.65 8.50
N THR A 69 7.63 8.48 8.77
CA THR A 69 7.76 9.94 8.62
C THR A 69 8.88 10.46 9.54
N SER A 70 9.89 11.09 8.95
CA SER A 70 11.01 11.70 9.66
C SER A 70 10.93 13.23 9.70
N ALA A 71 10.38 13.84 8.65
CA ALA A 71 10.14 15.27 8.57
C ALA A 71 8.93 15.57 7.68
N LYS A 72 8.24 16.67 7.94
CA LYS A 72 7.16 17.18 7.10
C LYS A 72 7.08 18.69 7.23
N ASP A 73 6.84 19.36 6.11
CA ASP A 73 6.57 20.79 6.03
C ASP A 73 5.15 21.00 5.50
N GLN A 74 4.28 21.51 6.36
CA GLN A 74 2.87 21.75 6.03
C GLN A 74 2.70 22.81 4.95
N ASN A 75 3.57 23.82 4.89
CA ASN A 75 3.43 24.95 3.97
C ASN A 75 3.78 24.52 2.53
N THR A 76 4.88 23.81 2.37
CA THR A 76 5.32 23.31 1.07
C THR A 76 4.67 21.98 0.72
N GLN A 77 4.16 21.25 1.71
CA GLN A 77 3.68 19.85 1.64
C GLN A 77 4.77 18.87 1.17
N THR A 78 5.99 19.19 1.53
CA THR A 78 7.15 18.30 1.35
C THR A 78 7.29 17.41 2.58
N LEU A 79 7.53 16.12 2.38
CA LEU A 79 7.75 15.19 3.48
C LEU A 79 8.96 14.28 3.21
N SER A 80 9.53 13.78 4.30
CA SER A 80 10.63 12.82 4.24
C SER A 80 10.31 11.59 5.05
N HIS A 81 10.64 10.42 4.51
CA HIS A 81 10.56 9.14 5.19
C HIS A 81 11.93 8.52 5.39
N VAL A 82 12.10 7.82 6.48
CA VAL A 82 13.09 6.74 6.58
C VAL A 82 12.39 5.47 6.15
N VAL A 83 12.81 4.92 5.02
CA VAL A 83 12.26 3.68 4.45
C VAL A 83 13.12 2.52 4.92
N TYR A 84 12.51 1.62 5.68
CA TYR A 84 13.12 0.39 6.16
C TYR A 84 12.69 -0.77 5.25
N VAL A 85 13.67 -1.53 4.81
CA VAL A 85 13.48 -2.70 3.94
C VAL A 85 14.09 -3.91 4.62
N MET A 86 13.30 -4.97 4.79
CA MET A 86 13.78 -6.24 5.31
C MET A 86 13.89 -7.26 4.17
N LEU A 87 15.04 -7.91 4.09
CA LEU A 87 15.26 -8.99 3.14
C LEU A 87 14.82 -10.35 3.71
N ASN A 88 14.67 -11.35 2.83
CA ASN A 88 14.45 -12.77 3.21
C ASN A 88 15.51 -13.30 4.19
N SER A 89 16.74 -12.77 4.13
CA SER A 89 17.81 -13.06 5.08
C SER A 89 17.65 -12.39 6.45
N GLN A 90 16.53 -11.75 6.71
CA GLN A 90 16.24 -10.96 7.93
C GLN A 90 17.19 -9.77 8.16
N LYS A 91 17.94 -9.37 7.14
CA LYS A 91 18.75 -8.15 7.18
C LYS A 91 17.91 -6.94 6.88
N TRP A 92 18.11 -5.88 7.65
CA TRP A 92 17.46 -4.60 7.48
C TRP A 92 18.36 -3.60 6.78
N PHE A 93 17.76 -2.82 5.91
CA PHE A 93 18.35 -1.64 5.28
C PHE A 93 17.45 -0.45 5.56
N ALA A 94 18.06 0.72 5.70
CA ALA A 94 17.33 1.97 5.81
C ALA A 94 17.85 2.96 4.77
N MET A 95 16.93 3.69 4.15
CA MET A 95 17.23 4.76 3.21
C MET A 95 16.31 5.94 3.46
N ASN A 96 16.76 7.15 3.13
CA ASN A 96 15.94 8.34 3.19
C ASN A 96 15.26 8.57 1.84
N ALA A 97 13.99 8.94 1.87
CA ALA A 97 13.23 9.35 0.69
C ALA A 97 12.55 10.69 1.00
N THR A 98 12.68 11.64 0.09
CA THR A 98 11.99 12.94 0.15
C THR A 98 10.96 13.00 -0.96
N TYR A 99 9.76 13.43 -0.60
CA TYR A 99 8.61 13.53 -1.49
C TYR A 99 8.20 14.99 -1.63
N ASN A 100 8.17 15.46 -2.87
CA ASN A 100 7.70 16.78 -3.22
C ASN A 100 6.32 16.67 -3.88
N PRO A 101 5.42 17.64 -3.67
CA PRO A 101 4.16 17.66 -4.38
C PRO A 101 4.39 17.68 -5.90
N LEU A 102 3.74 16.75 -6.62
CA LEU A 102 3.73 16.71 -8.07
C LEU A 102 2.52 17.47 -8.61
N THR A 103 1.36 17.25 -7.98
CA THR A 103 0.11 17.95 -8.30
C THR A 103 -0.57 18.39 -7.02
N LYS A 104 -1.39 19.46 -7.10
CA LYS A 104 -2.19 19.97 -6.00
C LYS A 104 -3.62 20.20 -6.47
N ASP A 105 -4.58 20.06 -5.55
CA ASP A 105 -5.98 20.40 -5.79
C ASP A 105 -6.23 21.92 -5.73
N ALA A 106 -7.48 22.33 -5.93
CA ALA A 106 -7.89 23.75 -5.89
C ALA A 106 -7.64 24.43 -4.53
N ASN A 107 -7.52 23.65 -3.45
CA ASN A 107 -7.22 24.13 -2.09
C ASN A 107 -5.71 24.17 -1.81
N GLY A 108 -4.88 23.80 -2.77
CA GLY A 108 -3.42 23.74 -2.65
C GLY A 108 -2.92 22.48 -1.93
N THR A 109 -3.79 21.47 -1.69
CA THR A 109 -3.40 20.19 -1.06
C THR A 109 -2.78 19.27 -2.08
N ALA A 110 -1.64 18.66 -1.74
CA ALA A 110 -0.95 17.71 -2.61
C ALA A 110 -1.82 16.47 -2.88
N THR A 111 -2.00 16.16 -4.17
CA THR A 111 -2.78 15.02 -4.67
C THR A 111 -1.90 13.93 -5.27
N ALA A 112 -0.66 14.26 -5.63
CA ALA A 112 0.37 13.33 -6.07
C ALA A 112 1.73 13.82 -5.61
N PHE A 113 2.70 12.90 -5.55
CA PHE A 113 4.06 13.20 -5.12
C PHE A 113 5.09 12.69 -6.12
N THR A 114 6.28 13.27 -6.05
CA THR A 114 7.47 12.79 -6.75
C THR A 114 8.63 12.66 -5.79
N SER A 115 9.49 11.67 -5.99
CA SER A 115 10.78 11.54 -5.32
C SER A 115 11.88 11.33 -6.34
N VAL A 116 13.09 11.74 -6.00
CA VAL A 116 14.27 11.60 -6.85
C VAL A 116 15.37 10.88 -6.07
N ASP A 117 15.92 9.83 -6.66
CA ASP A 117 17.05 9.07 -6.14
C ASP A 117 18.12 8.97 -7.25
N GLY A 118 19.18 9.76 -7.12
CA GLY A 118 20.16 9.94 -8.19
C GLY A 118 19.52 10.46 -9.48
N ASN A 119 19.58 9.69 -10.56
CA ASN A 119 18.96 10.04 -11.85
C ASN A 119 17.56 9.41 -12.04
N VAL A 120 17.04 8.76 -11.03
CA VAL A 120 15.75 8.05 -11.11
C VAL A 120 14.68 8.88 -10.43
N THR A 121 13.63 9.22 -11.17
CA THR A 121 12.43 9.86 -10.66
C THR A 121 11.35 8.82 -10.44
N THR A 122 10.61 8.94 -9.34
CA THR A 122 9.45 8.11 -9.05
C THR A 122 8.26 9.03 -8.77
N ASN A 123 7.19 8.87 -9.54
CA ASN A 123 5.92 9.54 -9.34
C ASN A 123 4.96 8.61 -8.59
N TYR A 124 4.17 9.18 -7.69
CA TYR A 124 3.22 8.48 -6.84
C TYR A 124 1.84 9.11 -7.02
N THR A 125 0.92 8.38 -7.61
CA THR A 125 -0.48 8.79 -7.77
C THR A 125 -1.39 7.87 -6.96
N PHE A 126 -2.46 8.42 -6.39
CA PHE A 126 -3.36 7.70 -5.49
C PHE A 126 -4.63 7.33 -6.25
N ALA A 127 -4.75 6.04 -6.61
CA ALA A 127 -5.91 5.51 -7.30
C ALA A 127 -7.12 5.37 -6.36
N LEU A 128 -6.87 5.06 -5.09
CA LEU A 128 -7.85 5.03 -4.01
C LEU A 128 -7.20 5.44 -2.70
N LEU A 129 -7.95 6.14 -1.86
CA LEU A 129 -7.48 6.59 -0.56
C LEU A 129 -8.59 6.45 0.49
N ASP A 130 -8.22 5.87 1.61
CA ASP A 130 -9.04 5.69 2.80
C ASP A 130 -8.21 6.10 4.03
N THR A 131 -8.84 6.23 5.19
CA THR A 131 -8.15 6.55 6.45
C THR A 131 -7.05 5.55 6.82
N TYR A 132 -7.22 4.27 6.42
CA TYR A 132 -6.33 3.16 6.83
C TYR A 132 -5.40 2.67 5.74
N TYR A 133 -5.74 2.90 4.47
CA TYR A 133 -5.00 2.37 3.34
C TYR A 133 -5.06 3.28 2.12
N ALA A 134 -4.10 3.09 1.24
CA ALA A 134 -4.03 3.73 -0.06
C ALA A 134 -3.64 2.71 -1.14
N ILE A 135 -4.27 2.81 -2.31
CA ILE A 135 -3.82 2.15 -3.52
C ILE A 135 -3.04 3.18 -4.32
N VAL A 136 -1.74 2.93 -4.47
CA VAL A 136 -0.78 3.86 -5.05
C VAL A 136 -0.23 3.28 -6.34
N ARG A 137 -0.29 4.05 -7.43
CA ARG A 137 0.42 3.77 -8.66
C ARG A 137 1.76 4.47 -8.62
N LYS A 138 2.82 3.74 -8.92
CA LYS A 138 4.17 4.27 -8.99
C LYS A 138 4.68 4.14 -10.41
N GLU A 139 5.18 5.23 -10.94
CA GLU A 139 5.90 5.28 -12.20
C GLU A 139 7.35 5.63 -11.91
N LYS A 140 8.25 4.70 -12.19
CA LYS A 140 9.68 4.84 -11.91
C LYS A 140 10.49 4.74 -13.18
N GLY A 141 11.31 5.75 -13.47
CA GLY A 141 12.20 5.74 -14.63
C GLY A 141 13.20 6.88 -14.66
N SER A 142 14.23 6.72 -15.45
CA SER A 142 15.22 7.78 -15.78
C SER A 142 14.92 8.42 -17.13
N SER A 143 14.13 7.77 -17.99
CA SER A 143 13.67 8.22 -19.30
C SER A 143 12.31 7.60 -19.62
N PHE A 144 11.65 8.10 -20.67
CA PHE A 144 10.35 7.55 -21.12
C PHE A 144 10.41 6.08 -21.55
N GLU A 145 11.58 5.61 -21.98
CA GLU A 145 11.77 4.24 -22.47
C GLU A 145 11.95 3.22 -21.33
N ASP A 146 12.32 3.67 -20.12
CA ASP A 146 12.61 2.83 -18.96
C ASP A 146 11.54 2.89 -17.87
N LEU A 147 10.34 3.43 -18.18
CA LEU A 147 9.26 3.56 -17.21
C LEU A 147 8.81 2.17 -16.73
N ARG A 148 8.88 1.99 -15.41
CA ARG A 148 8.34 0.81 -14.71
C ARG A 148 7.17 1.26 -13.86
N GLU A 149 6.04 0.66 -14.14
CA GLU A 149 4.82 0.91 -13.39
C GLU A 149 4.59 -0.18 -12.35
N SER A 150 4.20 0.21 -11.15
CA SER A 150 3.69 -0.70 -10.14
C SER A 150 2.43 -0.13 -9.50
N CYS A 151 1.56 -1.04 -9.06
CA CYS A 151 0.37 -0.75 -8.31
C CYS A 151 0.50 -1.42 -6.94
N GLU A 152 0.36 -0.65 -5.87
CA GLU A 152 0.72 -1.03 -4.52
C GLU A 152 -0.40 -0.73 -3.53
N LEU A 153 -0.61 -1.63 -2.58
CA LEU A 153 -1.48 -1.43 -1.43
C LEU A 153 -0.63 -1.09 -0.21
N TRP A 154 -0.77 0.15 0.24
CA TRP A 154 -0.14 0.66 1.44
C TRP A 154 -1.15 0.85 2.56
N VAL A 155 -0.74 0.58 3.80
CA VAL A 155 -1.56 0.76 5.00
C VAL A 155 -0.79 1.56 6.06
N ASN A 156 -1.51 2.22 6.97
CA ASN A 156 -0.91 2.89 8.11
C ASN A 156 -1.10 2.09 9.42
N ASP A 157 -0.66 2.63 10.55
CA ASP A 157 -0.74 1.97 11.87
C ASP A 157 -2.19 1.62 12.29
N GLU A 158 -3.19 2.38 11.84
CA GLU A 158 -4.61 2.17 12.15
C GLU A 158 -5.16 0.85 11.57
N TYR A 159 -4.59 0.39 10.44
CA TYR A 159 -4.95 -0.88 9.81
C TYR A 159 -4.76 -2.09 10.74
N PHE A 160 -3.81 -2.04 11.67
CA PHE A 160 -3.50 -3.17 12.55
C PHE A 160 -4.41 -3.27 13.77
N ARG A 161 -5.36 -2.35 13.95
CA ARG A 161 -6.32 -2.41 15.05
C ARG A 161 -7.24 -3.62 14.90
N PRO A 162 -7.66 -4.26 16.03
CA PRO A 162 -8.49 -5.48 16.01
C PRO A 162 -9.86 -5.31 15.36
N ASP A 163 -10.42 -4.11 15.42
CA ASP A 163 -11.75 -3.75 14.90
C ASP A 163 -11.79 -3.53 13.38
N CYS A 164 -10.64 -3.64 12.69
CA CYS A 164 -10.52 -3.34 11.26
C CYS A 164 -10.73 -4.54 10.31
N THR A 165 -11.28 -5.68 10.77
CA THR A 165 -11.37 -6.90 9.94
C THR A 165 -12.20 -6.70 8.65
N ALA A 166 -13.36 -6.06 8.73
CA ALA A 166 -14.18 -5.78 7.55
C ALA A 166 -13.49 -4.81 6.58
N LYS A 167 -12.71 -3.86 7.10
CA LYS A 167 -11.95 -2.89 6.31
C LYS A 167 -10.78 -3.55 5.59
N LYS A 168 -10.15 -4.56 6.20
CA LYS A 168 -9.08 -5.37 5.58
C LYS A 168 -9.56 -6.09 4.34
N LEU A 169 -10.72 -6.73 4.39
CA LEU A 169 -11.32 -7.39 3.23
C LEU A 169 -11.59 -6.38 2.11
N ARG A 170 -12.17 -5.23 2.44
CA ARG A 170 -12.48 -4.19 1.47
C ARG A 170 -11.23 -3.63 0.77
N CYS A 171 -10.13 -3.42 1.50
CA CYS A 171 -8.91 -2.89 0.89
C CYS A 171 -8.27 -3.92 -0.08
N GLU A 172 -8.34 -5.22 0.23
CA GLU A 172 -7.87 -6.28 -0.65
C GLU A 172 -8.73 -6.40 -1.92
N GLU A 173 -10.06 -6.35 -1.79
CA GLU A 173 -10.97 -6.33 -2.93
C GLU A 173 -10.72 -5.11 -3.85
N ASN A 174 -10.52 -3.93 -3.26
CA ASN A 174 -10.22 -2.72 -4.01
C ASN A 174 -8.87 -2.80 -4.72
N PHE A 175 -7.85 -3.37 -4.07
CA PHE A 175 -6.56 -3.62 -4.70
C PHE A 175 -6.70 -4.53 -5.92
N CYS A 176 -7.43 -5.65 -5.79
CA CYS A 176 -7.69 -6.55 -6.91
C CYS A 176 -8.38 -5.85 -8.07
N LYS A 177 -9.40 -5.03 -7.79
CA LYS A 177 -10.17 -4.31 -8.82
C LYS A 177 -9.35 -3.23 -9.52
N MET A 178 -8.48 -2.53 -8.81
CA MET A 178 -7.79 -1.33 -9.34
C MET A 178 -6.40 -1.62 -9.89
N CYS A 179 -5.72 -2.66 -9.38
CA CYS A 179 -4.39 -3.05 -9.81
C CYS A 179 -4.37 -4.19 -10.82
N GLU A 180 -5.48 -4.94 -10.98
CA GLU A 180 -5.59 -6.09 -11.88
C GLU A 180 -4.32 -6.96 -11.88
N PRO A 181 -3.86 -7.45 -10.72
CA PRO A 181 -2.55 -8.07 -10.64
C PRO A 181 -2.55 -9.41 -11.36
N LYS A 182 -1.84 -9.51 -12.48
CA LYS A 182 -1.52 -10.80 -13.12
C LYS A 182 -0.73 -11.71 -12.19
N ARG A 183 0.05 -11.13 -11.29
CA ARG A 183 0.80 -11.79 -10.22
C ARG A 183 0.80 -10.89 -9.01
N GLU A 184 0.19 -11.35 -7.94
CA GLU A 184 0.16 -10.64 -6.66
C GLU A 184 1.36 -11.04 -5.80
N MET A 185 2.02 -10.05 -5.22
CA MET A 185 3.07 -10.23 -4.23
C MET A 185 2.60 -9.66 -2.90
N SER A 186 2.55 -10.51 -1.88
CA SER A 186 2.23 -10.11 -0.51
C SER A 186 3.49 -9.91 0.31
N TYR A 187 3.50 -8.90 1.17
CA TYR A 187 4.61 -8.54 2.05
C TYR A 187 4.21 -8.74 3.50
N ASP A 188 5.16 -9.21 4.32
CA ASP A 188 4.92 -9.49 5.73
C ASP A 188 4.96 -8.22 6.58
N CYS A 189 3.84 -7.48 6.57
CA CYS A 189 3.71 -6.27 7.34
C CYS A 189 3.73 -6.51 8.87
N TYR A 190 3.35 -7.69 9.35
CA TYR A 190 3.37 -8.01 10.80
C TYR A 190 4.80 -8.12 11.34
N ASN A 191 5.72 -8.68 10.58
CA ASN A 191 7.15 -8.65 10.96
C ASN A 191 7.75 -7.25 10.84
N CYS A 192 7.18 -6.39 9.97
CA CYS A 192 7.53 -4.99 9.88
C CYS A 192 7.17 -4.16 11.12
N THR A 193 6.14 -4.54 11.87
CA THR A 193 5.65 -3.77 13.03
C THR A 193 6.44 -4.01 14.30
N LYS A 194 7.24 -5.09 14.37
CA LYS A 194 8.04 -5.38 15.56
C LYS A 194 9.07 -4.26 15.80
N PRO A 195 9.20 -3.77 17.04
CA PRO A 195 10.25 -2.80 17.38
C PRO A 195 11.61 -3.42 17.10
N GLN A 196 12.51 -2.63 16.50
CA GLN A 196 13.94 -2.95 16.41
C GLN A 196 14.65 -2.36 17.60
#